data_f3bdf5e3c6d51e3da3d73518183b84b6
#
_entry.id   f3bdf5e3c6d51e3da3d73518183b84b6
#
_cell.length_a   1.000
_cell.length_b   1.000
_cell.length_c   1.000
_cell.angle_alpha   90.00
_cell.angle_beta   90.00
_cell.angle_gamma   90.00
#
_symmetry.space_group_name_H-M   'P 1'
#
loop_
_entity.id
_entity.type
_entity.pdbx_description
1 polymer ?
#
loop_
_entity_poly.entity_id
_entity_poly.type
_entity_poly.pdbx_seq_one_letter_code
_entity_poly.pdbx_strand_id
1 'polypeptide(L)'
;MVVVFARLSWLVLWTITVTFVSSFNQYSPFQQCPVSAECNKNITQASSPEGTICSPRYSHPYPADITCTYDFYANPGERVQIKFTHFNLYKSKIYSEVNGDCKLEDSVSIFIYEDYDEATAMFCGDTLPLQFMSANNWMRVRFVSNPSPGKGQASGFEFQYKFRKDFGITTGLQSFGDRNRPLCHFTYNSKMQKVGNFTSPNYPGVYPSVTNCQYVFRGERGERVTITMDNFDVGLRSETNVCGGQNDHVTFTCYSHEGPDKGFQPICGVMQSLLTKRVSDGEYFRVLMTSNDNYEHTGFLGRYEFGKGYNVFAPTTPSPETLSGRESSSPRGPSLDVISATLLGLLVCFYMNTAMS
;
A
#
# COMPACT_ATOMS: atom_id res chain seq x y z
N MET A 1 58.51 -44.33 -10.73
CA MET A 1 58.35 -42.94 -10.23
C MET A 1 57.08 -42.31 -10.81
N VAL A 2 55.90 -42.93 -10.63
CA VAL A 2 54.60 -42.44 -11.13
C VAL A 2 53.47 -42.91 -10.20
N VAL A 3 53.52 -42.67 -8.89
CA VAL A 3 52.41 -43.00 -7.99
C VAL A 3 52.16 -41.94 -6.90
N VAL A 4 52.75 -40.76 -6.98
CA VAL A 4 52.60 -39.74 -5.87
C VAL A 4 51.65 -38.60 -6.22
N PHE A 5 51.18 -38.45 -7.45
CA PHE A 5 50.32 -37.28 -7.82
C PHE A 5 48.80 -37.50 -7.74
N ALA A 6 48.30 -38.71 -7.44
CA ALA A 6 46.87 -38.99 -7.44
C ALA A 6 46.19 -38.83 -6.07
N ARG A 7 46.89 -38.63 -4.95
CA ARG A 7 46.29 -38.54 -3.60
C ARG A 7 46.08 -37.11 -3.08
N LEU A 8 46.68 -36.09 -3.69
CA LEU A 8 46.48 -34.71 -3.26
C LEU A 8 45.24 -34.05 -3.87
N SER A 9 44.73 -34.55 -5.00
CA SER A 9 43.60 -33.99 -5.70
C SER A 9 42.24 -34.26 -5.00
N TRP A 10 42.11 -35.36 -4.26
CA TRP A 10 40.86 -35.73 -3.59
C TRP A 10 40.66 -35.01 -2.26
N LEU A 11 41.69 -34.64 -1.56
CA LEU A 11 41.59 -33.89 -0.29
C LEU A 11 41.26 -32.41 -0.50
N VAL A 12 41.73 -31.80 -1.59
CA VAL A 12 41.42 -30.41 -1.93
C VAL A 12 39.97 -30.28 -2.42
N LEU A 13 39.45 -31.25 -3.17
CA LEU A 13 38.03 -31.29 -3.59
C LEU A 13 37.07 -31.52 -2.41
N TRP A 14 37.49 -32.31 -1.41
CA TRP A 14 36.64 -32.55 -0.23
C TRP A 14 36.59 -31.37 0.72
N THR A 15 37.64 -30.59 0.85
CA THR A 15 37.64 -29.36 1.66
C THR A 15 36.87 -28.24 0.99
N ILE A 16 36.85 -28.13 -0.34
CA ILE A 16 36.06 -27.13 -1.06
C ILE A 16 34.56 -27.45 -1.01
N THR A 17 34.18 -28.73 -1.09
CA THR A 17 32.77 -29.12 -0.98
C THR A 17 32.21 -28.98 0.43
N VAL A 18 33.00 -29.20 1.48
CA VAL A 18 32.58 -29.05 2.88
C VAL A 18 32.46 -27.56 3.27
N THR A 19 33.28 -26.69 2.74
CA THR A 19 33.18 -25.24 2.97
C THR A 19 32.02 -24.58 2.20
N PHE A 20 31.58 -25.15 1.06
CA PHE A 20 30.41 -24.63 0.32
C PHE A 20 29.06 -25.07 0.91
N VAL A 21 28.98 -26.18 1.63
CA VAL A 21 27.72 -26.64 2.26
C VAL A 21 27.46 -25.92 3.59
N SER A 22 28.47 -25.34 4.25
CA SER A 22 28.27 -24.59 5.49
C SER A 22 27.88 -23.11 5.28
N SER A 23 27.83 -22.62 4.04
CA SER A 23 27.48 -21.20 3.74
C SER A 23 26.04 -21.02 3.27
N PHE A 24 25.22 -22.06 3.18
CA PHE A 24 23.81 -22.00 2.78
C PHE A 24 22.80 -22.18 3.92
N ASN A 25 23.21 -21.96 5.16
CA ASN A 25 22.27 -21.58 6.19
C ASN A 25 22.01 -20.09 6.10
N GLN A 26 21.32 -19.65 5.03
CA GLN A 26 20.67 -18.35 5.04
C GLN A 26 19.56 -18.45 6.10
N TYR A 27 19.84 -17.87 7.26
CA TYR A 27 18.88 -17.52 8.28
C TYR A 27 17.67 -16.88 7.61
N SER A 28 16.56 -17.57 7.55
CA SER A 28 15.27 -16.93 7.46
C SER A 28 15.16 -16.05 8.71
N PRO A 29 14.99 -14.73 8.60
CA PRO A 29 14.89 -13.84 9.76
C PRO A 29 13.63 -14.09 10.59
N PHE A 30 12.76 -14.99 10.16
CA PHE A 30 11.55 -15.39 10.87
C PHE A 30 11.87 -16.56 11.81
N GLN A 31 12.20 -16.20 13.03
CA GLN A 31 12.43 -17.13 14.10
C GLN A 31 11.12 -17.89 14.37
N GLN A 32 11.16 -19.21 14.36
CA GLN A 32 10.03 -20.05 14.79
C GLN A 32 9.59 -19.64 16.19
N CYS A 33 8.29 -19.63 16.45
CA CYS A 33 7.75 -19.29 17.75
C CYS A 33 8.36 -20.19 18.83
N PRO A 34 8.92 -19.62 19.91
CA PRO A 34 9.40 -20.39 21.02
C PRO A 34 8.22 -21.10 21.69
N VAL A 35 8.44 -22.34 22.14
CA VAL A 35 7.42 -23.17 22.83
C VAL A 35 6.87 -22.45 24.08
N SER A 36 7.66 -21.55 24.69
CA SER A 36 7.28 -20.67 25.79
C SER A 36 7.08 -19.24 25.32
N ALA A 37 6.05 -19.00 24.47
CA ALA A 37 5.72 -17.63 24.09
C ALA A 37 5.32 -16.83 25.34
N GLU A 38 6.06 -15.76 25.62
CA GLU A 38 5.81 -14.90 26.77
C GLU A 38 4.62 -13.98 26.52
N CYS A 39 3.73 -13.90 27.49
CA CYS A 39 2.74 -12.83 27.63
C CYS A 39 3.41 -11.53 28.09
N ASN A 40 2.82 -10.38 27.75
CA ASN A 40 3.19 -9.06 28.25
C ASN A 40 4.62 -8.64 27.88
N LYS A 41 4.79 -8.13 26.67
CA LYS A 41 6.08 -7.68 26.13
C LYS A 41 6.04 -6.22 25.75
N ASN A 42 7.10 -5.51 26.12
CA ASN A 42 7.42 -4.20 25.59
C ASN A 42 8.51 -4.35 24.53
N ILE A 43 8.19 -3.99 23.30
CA ILE A 43 9.06 -4.15 22.13
C ILE A 43 9.44 -2.76 21.62
N THR A 44 10.73 -2.47 21.57
CA THR A 44 11.25 -1.19 21.07
C THR A 44 12.01 -1.42 19.77
N GLN A 45 12.02 -0.43 18.90
CA GLN A 45 12.79 -0.48 17.66
C GLN A 45 14.28 -0.76 17.92
N ALA A 46 14.86 -0.20 19.00
CA ALA A 46 16.26 -0.40 19.34
C ALA A 46 16.57 -1.84 19.80
N SER A 47 15.63 -2.51 20.46
CA SER A 47 15.82 -3.88 20.95
C SER A 47 15.56 -4.94 19.86
N SER A 48 14.56 -4.71 19.01
CA SER A 48 14.19 -5.63 17.94
C SER A 48 13.43 -4.90 16.83
N PRO A 49 14.10 -4.53 15.71
CA PRO A 49 13.49 -3.74 14.64
C PRO A 49 12.39 -4.49 13.88
N GLU A 50 12.40 -5.81 13.91
CA GLU A 50 11.39 -6.69 13.36
C GLU A 50 11.40 -8.03 14.09
N GLY A 51 10.32 -8.78 14.01
CA GLY A 51 10.23 -10.10 14.64
C GLY A 51 8.86 -10.74 14.48
N THR A 52 8.69 -11.86 15.21
CA THR A 52 7.46 -12.63 15.23
C THR A 52 6.94 -12.74 16.67
N ILE A 53 5.65 -12.56 16.84
CA ILE A 53 4.92 -12.78 18.09
C ILE A 53 3.90 -13.88 17.88
N CYS A 54 3.83 -14.78 18.86
CA CYS A 54 2.91 -15.90 18.88
C CYS A 54 2.11 -15.91 20.16
N SER A 55 0.89 -16.42 20.09
CA SER A 55 0.10 -16.69 21.28
C SER A 55 0.80 -17.71 22.19
N PRO A 56 0.56 -17.71 23.50
CA PRO A 56 1.10 -18.73 24.39
C PRO A 56 0.76 -20.14 23.91
N ARG A 57 1.76 -21.04 23.94
CA ARG A 57 1.67 -22.44 23.48
C ARG A 57 1.39 -22.66 21.99
N TYR A 58 1.50 -21.62 21.18
CA TYR A 58 1.38 -21.77 19.71
C TYR A 58 2.29 -22.90 19.20
N SER A 59 1.90 -23.75 18.38
CA SER A 59 0.74 -24.13 17.60
C SER A 59 -0.19 -25.15 18.30
N HIS A 60 -0.19 -25.18 19.61
CA HIS A 60 -1.09 -25.98 20.45
C HIS A 60 -2.19 -25.07 21.01
N PRO A 61 -3.27 -25.62 21.55
CA PRO A 61 -4.31 -24.82 22.19
C PRO A 61 -3.73 -23.92 23.29
N TYR A 62 -4.04 -22.64 23.20
CA TYR A 62 -3.62 -21.66 24.19
C TYR A 62 -4.37 -21.83 25.52
N PRO A 63 -3.82 -21.34 26.66
CA PRO A 63 -4.50 -21.40 27.95
C PRO A 63 -5.81 -20.63 27.96
N ALA A 64 -6.79 -21.08 28.73
CA ALA A 64 -7.99 -20.34 29.04
C ALA A 64 -7.71 -19.26 30.11
N ASP A 65 -8.56 -18.26 30.18
CA ASP A 65 -8.56 -17.22 31.23
C ASP A 65 -7.23 -16.48 31.34
N ILE A 66 -6.71 -16.04 30.18
CA ILE A 66 -5.48 -15.23 30.13
C ILE A 66 -5.67 -13.95 29.35
N THR A 67 -4.92 -12.93 29.73
CA THR A 67 -4.75 -11.69 28.97
C THR A 67 -3.28 -11.47 28.69
N CYS A 68 -2.93 -11.32 27.41
CA CYS A 68 -1.57 -11.00 26.99
C CYS A 68 -1.54 -9.64 26.29
N THR A 69 -0.54 -8.83 26.60
CA THR A 69 -0.38 -7.49 26.01
C THR A 69 0.99 -7.37 25.37
N TYR A 70 1.04 -6.87 24.15
CA TYR A 70 2.26 -6.63 23.39
C TYR A 70 2.28 -5.14 23.00
N ASP A 71 3.16 -4.37 23.62
CA ASP A 71 3.32 -2.95 23.40
C ASP A 71 4.53 -2.67 22.52
N PHE A 72 4.32 -1.94 21.44
CA PHE A 72 5.34 -1.60 20.45
C PHE A 72 5.64 -0.10 20.51
N TYR A 73 6.93 0.25 20.59
CA TYR A 73 7.44 1.61 20.67
C TYR A 73 8.46 1.85 19.55
N ALA A 74 8.03 2.52 18.48
CA ALA A 74 8.89 2.96 17.39
C ALA A 74 9.59 4.29 17.73
N ASN A 75 10.61 4.64 16.95
CA ASN A 75 11.20 5.97 17.03
C ASN A 75 10.24 7.06 16.50
N PRO A 76 10.44 8.33 16.88
CA PRO A 76 9.64 9.43 16.36
C PRO A 76 9.63 9.47 14.83
N GLY A 77 8.43 9.45 14.25
CA GLY A 77 8.21 9.44 12.80
C GLY A 77 8.16 8.04 12.16
N GLU A 78 8.59 7.00 12.86
CA GLU A 78 8.41 5.62 12.41
C GLU A 78 7.00 5.11 12.73
N ARG A 79 6.62 4.02 12.10
CA ARG A 79 5.34 3.33 12.28
C ARG A 79 5.57 1.88 12.67
N VAL A 80 4.66 1.33 13.44
CA VAL A 80 4.60 -0.11 13.74
C VAL A 80 3.70 -0.77 12.70
N GLN A 81 4.20 -1.74 11.97
CA GLN A 81 3.44 -2.57 11.05
C GLN A 81 3.32 -3.98 11.63
N ILE A 82 2.12 -4.55 11.61
CA ILE A 82 1.86 -5.94 11.98
C ILE A 82 1.13 -6.66 10.84
N LYS A 83 1.50 -7.92 10.64
CA LYS A 83 0.89 -8.81 9.64
C LYS A 83 0.67 -10.18 10.24
N PHE A 84 -0.57 -10.58 10.38
CA PHE A 84 -0.90 -11.93 10.82
C PHE A 84 -0.52 -12.94 9.72
N THR A 85 0.12 -14.01 10.14
CA THR A 85 0.50 -15.16 9.31
C THR A 85 -0.32 -16.40 9.63
N HIS A 86 -0.84 -16.44 10.87
CA HIS A 86 -1.79 -17.46 11.33
C HIS A 86 -2.77 -16.84 12.32
N PHE A 87 -4.04 -17.27 12.24
CA PHE A 87 -5.09 -16.81 13.15
C PHE A 87 -6.17 -17.87 13.28
N ASN A 88 -6.31 -18.45 14.48
CA ASN A 88 -7.31 -19.45 14.79
C ASN A 88 -7.66 -19.38 16.27
N LEU A 89 -8.64 -18.56 16.60
CA LEU A 89 -9.17 -18.39 17.96
C LEU A 89 -10.48 -19.13 18.12
N TYR A 90 -10.74 -19.56 19.35
CA TYR A 90 -12.00 -20.17 19.70
C TYR A 90 -13.14 -19.15 19.55
N LYS A 91 -14.21 -19.57 18.86
CA LYS A 91 -15.43 -18.81 18.71
C LYS A 91 -16.61 -19.71 19.07
N SER A 92 -17.46 -19.25 19.99
CA SER A 92 -18.66 -19.97 20.39
C SER A 92 -19.68 -19.99 19.26
N LYS A 93 -20.28 -21.15 18.99
CA LYS A 93 -21.35 -21.25 18.00
C LYS A 93 -22.62 -20.46 18.40
N ILE A 94 -22.82 -20.27 19.70
CA ILE A 94 -24.04 -19.64 20.22
C ILE A 94 -24.03 -18.11 20.00
N TYR A 95 -22.85 -17.47 20.16
CA TYR A 95 -22.73 -16.01 20.03
C TYR A 95 -22.49 -15.54 18.60
N SER A 96 -21.94 -16.40 17.73
CA SER A 96 -21.62 -16.02 16.35
C SER A 96 -22.84 -15.74 15.48
N GLU A 97 -24.00 -16.28 15.83
CA GLU A 97 -25.24 -16.11 15.04
C GLU A 97 -26.00 -14.84 15.38
N VAL A 98 -25.76 -14.22 16.55
CA VAL A 98 -26.61 -13.14 17.06
C VAL A 98 -26.03 -11.74 16.80
N ASN A 99 -24.72 -11.51 16.87
CA ASN A 99 -24.16 -10.14 16.84
C ASN A 99 -22.88 -9.91 16.04
N GLY A 100 -22.17 -10.92 15.56
CA GLY A 100 -20.88 -10.72 14.87
C GLY A 100 -19.78 -10.02 15.71
N ASP A 101 -20.09 -9.69 16.98
CA ASP A 101 -19.24 -8.92 17.88
C ASP A 101 -18.29 -9.86 18.66
N CYS A 102 -17.00 -9.57 18.60
CA CYS A 102 -15.96 -10.38 19.29
C CYS A 102 -15.83 -10.09 20.80
N LYS A 103 -16.67 -9.23 21.39
CA LYS A 103 -16.50 -8.77 22.79
C LYS A 103 -16.62 -9.89 23.84
N LEU A 104 -17.39 -10.92 23.55
CA LEU A 104 -17.60 -12.06 24.43
C LEU A 104 -16.82 -13.32 24.00
N GLU A 105 -16.03 -13.21 22.97
CA GLU A 105 -15.26 -14.30 22.40
C GLU A 105 -13.77 -14.19 22.77
N ASP A 106 -13.01 -15.24 22.53
CA ASP A 106 -11.55 -15.13 22.53
C ASP A 106 -11.14 -14.18 21.40
N SER A 107 -10.39 -13.15 21.74
CA SER A 107 -10.16 -12.07 20.79
C SER A 107 -8.75 -11.49 20.84
N VAL A 108 -8.34 -10.94 19.69
CA VAL A 108 -7.19 -10.05 19.57
C VAL A 108 -7.68 -8.66 19.25
N SER A 109 -7.31 -7.69 20.09
CA SER A 109 -7.63 -6.28 19.94
C SER A 109 -6.39 -5.48 19.57
N ILE A 110 -6.53 -4.52 18.66
CA ILE A 110 -5.48 -3.59 18.23
C ILE A 110 -5.83 -2.19 18.71
N PHE A 111 -4.87 -1.53 19.35
CA PHE A 111 -4.95 -0.14 19.82
C PHE A 111 -3.83 0.64 19.15
N ILE A 112 -4.16 1.80 18.62
CA ILE A 112 -3.22 2.68 17.92
C ILE A 112 -2.98 4.01 18.64
N TYR A 113 -3.75 4.28 19.69
CA TYR A 113 -3.61 5.43 20.57
C TYR A 113 -3.36 4.96 22.00
N GLU A 114 -2.29 5.48 22.64
CA GLU A 114 -1.87 5.09 23.99
C GLU A 114 -2.87 5.51 25.06
N ASP A 115 -3.51 6.66 24.86
CA ASP A 115 -4.42 7.28 25.84
C ASP A 115 -5.87 6.78 25.76
N TYR A 116 -6.19 5.86 24.84
CA TYR A 116 -7.54 5.33 24.64
C TYR A 116 -7.63 3.86 25.00
N ASP A 117 -8.60 3.52 25.88
CA ASP A 117 -8.92 2.13 26.22
C ASP A 117 -9.80 1.42 25.19
N GLU A 118 -10.30 2.14 24.20
CA GLU A 118 -11.12 1.57 23.14
C GLU A 118 -10.24 1.00 22.03
N ALA A 119 -10.47 -0.27 21.69
CA ALA A 119 -9.75 -0.94 20.62
C ALA A 119 -10.16 -0.36 19.26
N THR A 120 -9.18 -0.04 18.43
CA THR A 120 -9.39 0.39 17.05
C THR A 120 -9.98 -0.74 16.19
N ALA A 121 -9.54 -1.98 16.44
CA ALA A 121 -10.05 -3.17 15.78
C ALA A 121 -10.02 -4.37 16.73
N MET A 122 -10.96 -5.30 16.56
CA MET A 122 -11.07 -6.54 17.34
C MET A 122 -11.36 -7.72 16.42
N PHE A 123 -10.65 -8.82 16.61
CA PHE A 123 -10.71 -10.03 15.77
C PHE A 123 -10.94 -11.26 16.63
N CYS A 124 -11.78 -12.18 16.15
CA CYS A 124 -12.07 -13.48 16.75
C CYS A 124 -12.32 -14.52 15.65
N GLY A 125 -12.36 -15.80 16.04
CA GLY A 125 -12.55 -16.90 15.09
C GLY A 125 -11.28 -17.20 14.30
N ASP A 126 -11.44 -17.57 13.02
CA ASP A 126 -10.38 -18.10 12.17
C ASP A 126 -10.09 -17.26 10.90
N THR A 127 -10.78 -16.16 10.75
CA THR A 127 -10.53 -15.25 9.64
C THR A 127 -9.24 -14.46 9.87
N LEU A 128 -8.28 -14.62 8.93
CA LEU A 128 -6.99 -13.94 9.01
C LEU A 128 -7.17 -12.42 8.93
N PRO A 129 -6.77 -11.65 9.97
CA PRO A 129 -6.87 -10.20 9.93
C PRO A 129 -5.99 -9.59 8.84
N LEU A 130 -6.43 -8.45 8.28
CA LEU A 130 -5.59 -7.65 7.38
C LEU A 130 -4.34 -7.13 8.09
N GLN A 131 -3.35 -6.72 7.33
CA GLN A 131 -2.16 -6.06 7.82
C GLN A 131 -2.51 -4.67 8.38
N PHE A 132 -2.02 -4.33 9.57
CA PHE A 132 -2.22 -3.04 10.23
C PHE A 132 -0.94 -2.22 10.32
N MET A 133 -1.09 -0.90 10.37
CA MET A 133 0.00 0.03 10.65
C MET A 133 -0.48 1.08 11.66
N SER A 134 0.36 1.43 12.63
CA SER A 134 0.03 2.43 13.67
C SER A 134 -0.14 3.84 13.09
N ALA A 135 -1.00 4.63 13.73
CA ALA A 135 -1.19 6.05 13.39
C ALA A 135 0.03 6.92 13.73
N ASN A 136 0.77 6.51 14.75
CA ASN A 136 1.99 7.18 15.24
C ASN A 136 3.07 6.13 15.55
N ASN A 137 3.99 6.42 16.45
CA ASN A 137 5.08 5.54 16.84
C ASN A 137 4.71 4.52 17.94
N TRP A 138 3.45 4.31 18.24
CA TRP A 138 2.98 3.36 19.25
C TRP A 138 1.86 2.46 18.71
N MET A 139 1.81 1.22 19.21
CA MET A 139 0.72 0.25 18.96
C MET A 139 0.69 -0.75 20.10
N ARG A 140 -0.52 -1.19 20.48
CA ARG A 140 -0.76 -2.31 21.40
C ARG A 140 -1.57 -3.39 20.72
N VAL A 141 -1.15 -4.63 20.89
CA VAL A 141 -1.92 -5.82 20.58
C VAL A 141 -2.29 -6.52 21.88
N ARG A 142 -3.58 -6.68 22.17
CA ARG A 142 -4.06 -7.36 23.37
C ARG A 142 -4.83 -8.62 22.97
N PHE A 143 -4.41 -9.73 23.50
CA PHE A 143 -5.09 -11.02 23.37
C PHE A 143 -5.83 -11.35 24.66
N VAL A 144 -7.09 -11.71 24.54
CA VAL A 144 -7.94 -12.13 25.65
C VAL A 144 -8.52 -13.50 25.34
N SER A 145 -8.38 -14.42 26.27
CA SER A 145 -8.93 -15.78 26.22
C SER A 145 -9.85 -15.98 27.42
N ASN A 146 -11.12 -16.25 27.13
CA ASN A 146 -12.16 -16.41 28.15
C ASN A 146 -12.05 -17.75 28.92
N PRO A 147 -12.60 -17.83 30.16
CA PRO A 147 -12.64 -19.05 30.93
C PRO A 147 -13.68 -20.03 30.35
N SER A 148 -13.38 -20.69 29.26
CA SER A 148 -14.27 -21.68 28.66
C SER A 148 -13.59 -23.05 28.63
N PRO A 149 -14.22 -24.11 29.15
CA PRO A 149 -13.69 -25.47 29.04
C PRO A 149 -13.75 -25.93 27.58
N GLY A 150 -12.66 -26.54 27.11
CA GLY A 150 -12.66 -27.24 25.83
C GLY A 150 -12.55 -26.33 24.61
N LYS A 151 -11.53 -25.46 24.59
CA LYS A 151 -11.22 -24.60 23.41
C LYS A 151 -10.86 -25.39 22.14
N GLY A 152 -11.03 -26.68 22.18
CA GLY A 152 -10.93 -27.55 21.02
C GLY A 152 -9.56 -27.53 20.35
N GLN A 153 -9.56 -27.22 19.06
CA GLN A 153 -8.36 -27.18 18.22
C GLN A 153 -7.89 -25.74 17.92
N ALA A 154 -8.33 -24.74 18.68
CA ALA A 154 -7.91 -23.37 18.51
C ALA A 154 -6.42 -23.21 18.79
N SER A 155 -5.62 -23.09 17.74
CA SER A 155 -4.15 -23.10 17.78
C SER A 155 -3.53 -21.74 18.10
N GLY A 156 -4.34 -20.67 18.22
CA GLY A 156 -3.89 -19.35 18.53
C GLY A 156 -3.53 -18.51 17.29
N PHE A 157 -2.57 -17.63 17.45
CA PHE A 157 -2.15 -16.73 16.39
C PHE A 157 -0.63 -16.61 16.29
N GLU A 158 -0.21 -16.21 15.10
CA GLU A 158 1.14 -15.75 14.81
C GLU A 158 1.05 -14.47 13.99
N PHE A 159 1.81 -13.46 14.35
CA PHE A 159 1.99 -12.27 13.52
C PHE A 159 3.44 -11.82 13.49
N GLN A 160 3.82 -11.24 12.37
CA GLN A 160 5.09 -10.56 12.16
C GLN A 160 4.90 -9.08 12.45
N TYR A 161 5.89 -8.45 13.09
CA TYR A 161 5.95 -7.01 13.26
C TYR A 161 7.21 -6.42 12.65
N LYS A 162 7.11 -5.16 12.23
CA LYS A 162 8.23 -4.40 11.69
C LYS A 162 8.06 -2.92 12.00
N PHE A 163 9.13 -2.28 12.45
CA PHE A 163 9.18 -0.83 12.56
C PHE A 163 9.56 -0.22 11.21
N ARG A 164 8.71 0.67 10.69
CA ARG A 164 8.78 1.19 9.32
C ARG A 164 9.05 2.69 9.31
N LYS A 165 10.10 3.10 8.58
CA LYS A 165 10.38 4.50 8.22
C LYS A 165 9.66 4.93 6.95
N ASP A 166 9.47 3.98 6.06
CA ASP A 166 8.99 4.16 4.69
C ASP A 166 7.47 4.05 4.53
N PHE A 167 6.71 3.98 5.62
CA PHE A 167 5.25 3.82 5.61
C PHE A 167 4.76 2.58 4.83
N GLY A 168 5.64 1.60 4.60
CA GLY A 168 5.33 0.45 3.75
C GLY A 168 5.39 0.75 2.25
N ILE A 169 5.80 1.96 1.85
CA ILE A 169 5.97 2.38 0.46
C ILE A 169 7.42 2.15 0.06
N THR A 170 7.65 1.23 -0.88
CA THR A 170 9.00 0.78 -1.26
C THR A 170 9.51 1.41 -2.56
N THR A 171 8.72 2.30 -3.16
CA THR A 171 9.03 2.96 -4.43
C THR A 171 9.13 4.47 -4.27
N GLY A 172 9.84 5.13 -5.19
CA GLY A 172 10.08 6.57 -5.12
C GLY A 172 11.20 6.95 -4.13
N LEU A 173 11.55 8.21 -4.12
CA LEU A 173 12.54 8.80 -3.21
C LEU A 173 11.82 9.45 -2.04
N GLN A 174 11.98 8.90 -0.85
CA GLN A 174 11.38 9.43 0.36
C GLN A 174 12.12 10.70 0.83
N SER A 175 11.38 11.70 1.29
CA SER A 175 11.89 12.89 1.94
C SER A 175 11.91 12.74 3.46
N PHE A 176 12.83 13.44 4.08
CA PHE A 176 12.97 13.50 5.54
C PHE A 176 12.88 14.95 6.01
N GLY A 177 12.22 15.17 7.14
CA GLY A 177 12.12 16.46 7.81
C GLY A 177 13.27 16.71 8.78
N ASP A 178 13.08 17.66 9.68
CA ASP A 178 14.04 18.00 10.71
C ASP A 178 14.47 16.78 11.53
N ARG A 179 15.75 16.76 11.94
CA ARG A 179 16.36 15.66 12.71
C ARG A 179 16.22 14.28 12.01
N ASN A 180 16.18 14.27 10.67
CA ASN A 180 16.03 13.06 9.86
C ASN A 180 14.74 12.28 10.14
N ARG A 181 13.66 12.99 10.52
CA ARG A 181 12.34 12.40 10.76
C ARG A 181 11.73 11.92 9.42
N PRO A 182 11.29 10.68 9.30
CA PRO A 182 10.63 10.19 8.09
C PRO A 182 9.35 10.98 7.80
N LEU A 183 9.19 11.40 6.54
CA LEU A 183 7.96 12.04 6.05
C LEU A 183 7.28 11.10 5.06
N CYS A 184 5.94 11.13 5.03
CA CYS A 184 5.18 10.45 3.98
C CYS A 184 5.18 11.28 2.68
N HIS A 185 6.38 11.61 2.20
CA HIS A 185 6.61 12.37 0.98
C HIS A 185 7.54 11.59 0.06
N PHE A 186 7.05 11.26 -1.14
CA PHE A 186 7.77 10.44 -2.12
C PHE A 186 7.85 11.17 -3.46
N THR A 187 9.04 11.21 -4.05
CA THR A 187 9.28 11.81 -5.35
C THR A 187 9.62 10.75 -6.38
N TYR A 188 8.95 10.79 -7.52
CA TYR A 188 9.15 9.95 -8.69
C TYR A 188 9.68 10.83 -9.82
N ASN A 189 10.78 10.44 -10.44
CA ASN A 189 11.46 11.24 -11.45
C ASN A 189 11.60 10.44 -12.76
N SER A 190 11.20 11.04 -13.87
CA SER A 190 11.23 10.40 -15.19
C SER A 190 12.63 10.04 -15.66
N LYS A 191 13.67 10.74 -15.18
CA LYS A 191 15.08 10.37 -15.44
C LYS A 191 15.47 9.04 -14.83
N MET A 192 14.85 8.67 -13.70
CA MET A 192 15.12 7.42 -13.02
C MET A 192 14.26 6.29 -13.57
N GLN A 193 12.97 6.56 -13.75
CA GLN A 193 12.01 5.55 -14.20
C GLN A 193 10.82 6.21 -14.89
N LYS A 194 10.54 5.82 -16.15
CA LYS A 194 9.45 6.38 -16.95
C LYS A 194 8.08 5.80 -16.60
N VAL A 195 8.02 4.57 -16.16
CA VAL A 195 6.77 3.86 -15.79
C VAL A 195 7.00 3.11 -14.49
N GLY A 196 6.04 3.14 -13.59
CA GLY A 196 6.14 2.41 -12.33
C GLY A 196 4.87 2.43 -11.52
N ASN A 197 4.94 1.84 -10.34
CA ASN A 197 3.84 1.79 -9.39
C ASN A 197 4.16 2.60 -8.14
N PHE A 198 3.10 3.05 -7.47
CA PHE A 198 3.15 3.66 -6.15
C PHE A 198 1.91 3.22 -5.36
N THR A 199 1.98 3.25 -4.05
CA THR A 199 0.91 2.74 -3.19
C THR A 199 0.57 3.72 -2.10
N SER A 200 -0.63 3.61 -1.55
CA SER A 200 -0.93 4.17 -0.23
C SER A 200 -0.03 3.54 0.84
N PRO A 201 0.11 4.19 2.02
CA PRO A 201 0.78 3.55 3.16
C PRO A 201 0.19 2.19 3.46
N ASN A 202 1.05 1.26 3.88
CA ASN A 202 0.66 -0.08 4.33
C ASN A 202 -0.08 -0.96 3.31
N TYR A 203 -0.23 -0.54 2.06
CA TYR A 203 -0.90 -1.35 1.03
C TYR A 203 -0.25 -2.76 0.89
N PRO A 204 -1.01 -3.85 0.75
CA PRO A 204 -2.47 -3.97 0.64
C PRO A 204 -3.22 -4.09 1.99
N GLY A 205 -2.58 -3.79 3.12
CA GLY A 205 -3.23 -3.71 4.42
C GLY A 205 -4.00 -2.40 4.61
N VAL A 206 -4.59 -2.25 5.79
CA VAL A 206 -5.31 -1.04 6.17
C VAL A 206 -4.31 0.12 6.33
N TYR A 207 -4.54 1.23 5.65
CA TYR A 207 -3.66 2.40 5.78
C TYR A 207 -3.80 3.07 7.16
N PRO A 208 -2.72 3.71 7.67
CA PRO A 208 -2.76 4.35 8.97
C PRO A 208 -3.69 5.56 8.98
N SER A 209 -4.41 5.76 10.09
CA SER A 209 -5.21 6.96 10.33
C SER A 209 -4.33 8.21 10.55
N VAL A 210 -4.94 9.39 10.49
CA VAL A 210 -4.32 10.71 10.72
C VAL A 210 -3.00 10.86 9.94
N THR A 211 -3.02 10.48 8.66
CA THR A 211 -1.82 10.46 7.84
C THR A 211 -2.03 11.25 6.54
N ASN A 212 -1.08 12.13 6.24
CA ASN A 212 -1.02 12.86 4.97
C ASN A 212 0.18 12.37 4.18
N CYS A 213 -0.06 11.76 3.02
CA CYS A 213 0.99 11.28 2.13
C CYS A 213 1.01 12.04 0.81
N GLN A 214 2.16 12.54 0.46
CA GLN A 214 2.36 13.31 -0.77
C GLN A 214 3.25 12.53 -1.74
N TYR A 215 2.78 12.40 -2.97
CA TYR A 215 3.50 11.79 -4.09
C TYR A 215 3.72 12.85 -5.17
N VAL A 216 4.98 13.16 -5.46
CA VAL A 216 5.35 14.16 -6.45
C VAL A 216 5.99 13.49 -7.65
N PHE A 217 5.40 13.69 -8.82
CA PHE A 217 5.91 13.15 -10.08
C PHE A 217 6.56 14.29 -10.87
N ARG A 218 7.83 14.10 -11.26
CA ARG A 218 8.64 15.09 -11.97
C ARG A 218 9.10 14.53 -13.31
N GLY A 219 8.46 14.98 -14.38
CA GLY A 219 8.87 14.70 -15.77
C GLY A 219 10.03 15.60 -16.22
N GLU A 220 10.61 15.26 -17.38
CA GLU A 220 11.48 16.17 -18.14
C GLU A 220 10.65 17.15 -18.96
N ARG A 221 11.33 18.20 -19.46
CA ARG A 221 10.67 19.25 -20.25
C ARG A 221 9.91 18.64 -21.45
N GLY A 222 8.62 18.99 -21.53
CA GLY A 222 7.71 18.51 -22.58
C GLY A 222 7.11 17.15 -22.32
N GLU A 223 7.36 16.52 -21.15
CA GLU A 223 6.66 15.32 -20.72
C GLU A 223 5.37 15.68 -19.98
N ARG A 224 4.47 14.70 -19.97
CA ARG A 224 3.27 14.70 -19.14
C ARG A 224 3.26 13.45 -18.27
N VAL A 225 2.57 13.53 -17.16
CA VAL A 225 2.42 12.42 -16.23
C VAL A 225 1.00 11.89 -16.32
N THR A 226 0.85 10.62 -16.60
CA THR A 226 -0.41 9.89 -16.49
C THR A 226 -0.42 9.10 -15.19
N ILE A 227 -1.45 9.28 -14.37
CA ILE A 227 -1.71 8.51 -13.16
C ILE A 227 -2.97 7.69 -13.36
N THR A 228 -2.93 6.42 -12.94
CA THR A 228 -4.10 5.53 -12.89
C THR A 228 -4.06 4.76 -11.58
N MET A 229 -5.17 4.71 -10.83
CA MET A 229 -5.29 3.86 -9.65
C MET A 229 -5.88 2.52 -10.10
N ASP A 230 -5.08 1.44 -10.03
CA ASP A 230 -5.52 0.10 -10.45
C ASP A 230 -6.46 -0.52 -9.42
N ASN A 231 -6.14 -0.35 -8.14
CA ASN A 231 -7.04 -0.63 -7.01
C ASN A 231 -7.23 0.65 -6.23
N PHE A 232 -8.47 0.94 -5.83
CA PHE A 232 -8.78 2.13 -5.06
C PHE A 232 -9.93 1.86 -4.08
N ASP A 233 -9.60 1.98 -2.78
CA ASP A 233 -10.50 1.80 -1.65
C ASP A 233 -10.06 2.77 -0.54
N VAL A 234 -10.53 4.03 -0.62
CA VAL A 234 -10.13 5.12 0.29
C VAL A 234 -11.35 5.82 0.83
N GLY A 235 -11.58 5.67 2.14
CA GLY A 235 -12.69 6.31 2.83
C GLY A 235 -14.07 5.89 2.32
N LEU A 236 -15.09 6.39 2.97
CA LEU A 236 -16.48 6.18 2.57
C LEU A 236 -16.92 7.28 1.61
N ARG A 237 -17.70 6.90 0.62
CA ARG A 237 -18.40 7.86 -0.21
C ARG A 237 -19.63 8.36 0.55
N SER A 238 -19.73 9.67 0.77
CA SER A 238 -20.91 10.24 1.38
C SER A 238 -22.15 10.04 0.52
N GLU A 239 -23.34 10.08 1.10
CA GLU A 239 -24.60 10.01 0.35
C GLU A 239 -24.71 11.11 -0.72
N THR A 240 -24.06 12.24 -0.51
CA THR A 240 -23.97 13.36 -1.47
C THR A 240 -22.89 13.17 -2.53
N ASN A 241 -22.17 12.04 -2.54
CA ASN A 241 -21.04 11.77 -3.44
C ASN A 241 -19.89 12.81 -3.37
N VAL A 242 -19.79 13.57 -2.29
CA VAL A 242 -18.74 14.57 -2.07
C VAL A 242 -17.58 13.89 -1.32
N CYS A 243 -16.39 13.94 -1.92
CA CYS A 243 -15.14 13.53 -1.28
C CYS A 243 -14.40 14.77 -0.77
N GLY A 244 -13.72 14.64 0.37
CA GLY A 244 -12.96 15.73 0.98
C GLY A 244 -13.52 16.19 2.33
N GLY A 245 -13.07 17.32 2.83
CA GLY A 245 -13.40 17.79 4.18
C GLY A 245 -12.74 16.92 5.25
N GLN A 246 -13.56 16.35 6.14
CA GLN A 246 -13.07 15.46 7.22
C GLN A 246 -12.97 13.98 6.82
N ASN A 247 -13.39 13.64 5.60
CA ASN A 247 -13.33 12.25 5.13
C ASN A 247 -12.01 11.94 4.44
N ASP A 248 -11.62 10.67 4.47
CA ASP A 248 -10.47 10.18 3.74
C ASP A 248 -10.65 10.38 2.25
N HIS A 249 -9.63 10.89 1.61
CA HIS A 249 -9.70 11.19 0.18
C HIS A 249 -8.33 11.30 -0.47
N VAL A 250 -8.34 11.26 -1.80
CA VAL A 250 -7.16 11.52 -2.62
C VAL A 250 -7.42 12.71 -3.52
N THR A 251 -6.51 13.69 -3.49
CA THR A 251 -6.52 14.86 -4.39
C THR A 251 -5.39 14.77 -5.41
N PHE A 252 -5.64 15.34 -6.58
CA PHE A 252 -4.67 15.43 -7.66
C PHE A 252 -4.48 16.91 -8.01
N THR A 253 -3.22 17.35 -8.19
CA THR A 253 -2.90 18.73 -8.54
C THR A 253 -1.86 18.75 -9.64
N CYS A 254 -2.15 19.48 -10.72
CA CYS A 254 -1.17 19.81 -11.75
C CYS A 254 -0.48 21.12 -11.38
N TYR A 255 0.85 21.15 -11.47
CA TYR A 255 1.62 22.38 -11.39
C TYR A 255 1.81 22.96 -12.78
N SER A 256 1.49 24.24 -12.94
CA SER A 256 1.83 25.01 -14.13
C SER A 256 2.91 26.03 -13.78
N HIS A 257 3.92 26.19 -14.63
CA HIS A 257 4.91 27.27 -14.50
C HIS A 257 4.32 28.66 -14.74
N GLU A 258 3.15 28.75 -15.37
CA GLU A 258 2.57 30.01 -15.87
C GLU A 258 1.23 30.37 -15.23
N GLY A 259 0.82 29.69 -14.16
CA GLY A 259 -0.48 29.95 -13.54
C GLY A 259 -0.69 29.24 -12.19
N PRO A 260 -1.85 29.48 -11.55
CA PRO A 260 -2.17 28.83 -10.29
C PRO A 260 -2.28 27.32 -10.46
N ASP A 261 -1.94 26.58 -9.41
CA ASP A 261 -2.13 25.13 -9.36
C ASP A 261 -3.58 24.75 -9.70
N LYS A 262 -3.74 23.82 -10.64
CA LYS A 262 -5.05 23.30 -11.00
C LYS A 262 -5.30 21.98 -10.26
N GLY A 263 -6.34 21.97 -9.42
CA GLY A 263 -6.78 20.78 -8.70
C GLY A 263 -7.91 20.05 -9.44
N PHE A 264 -7.91 18.72 -9.36
CA PHE A 264 -9.07 17.90 -9.69
C PHE A 264 -9.99 17.77 -8.47
N GLN A 265 -11.23 17.41 -8.69
CA GLN A 265 -12.12 17.03 -7.61
C GLN A 265 -11.53 15.84 -6.83
N PRO A 266 -11.55 15.86 -5.49
CA PRO A 266 -11.13 14.75 -4.67
C PRO A 266 -11.89 13.48 -5.02
N ILE A 267 -11.23 12.32 -4.86
CA ILE A 267 -11.85 11.01 -5.03
C ILE A 267 -11.80 10.21 -3.73
N CYS A 268 -12.84 9.42 -3.47
CA CYS A 268 -12.98 8.56 -2.30
C CYS A 268 -13.91 7.37 -2.61
N GLY A 269 -14.03 6.44 -1.69
CA GLY A 269 -14.81 5.22 -1.82
C GLY A 269 -14.08 4.16 -2.66
N VAL A 270 -14.80 3.13 -3.06
CA VAL A 270 -14.29 2.09 -3.96
C VAL A 270 -14.50 2.53 -5.41
N MET A 271 -13.42 2.57 -6.19
CA MET A 271 -13.48 3.05 -7.58
C MET A 271 -12.78 2.12 -8.55
N GLN A 272 -13.32 2.06 -9.79
CA GLN A 272 -12.68 1.35 -10.90
C GLN A 272 -11.54 2.19 -11.49
N SER A 273 -10.51 1.53 -12.01
CA SER A 273 -9.29 2.16 -12.52
C SER A 273 -9.53 3.20 -13.63
N LEU A 274 -10.47 2.96 -14.53
CA LEU A 274 -10.81 3.90 -15.62
C LEU A 274 -11.30 5.25 -15.10
N LEU A 275 -12.00 5.28 -13.97
CA LEU A 275 -12.52 6.51 -13.37
C LEU A 275 -11.45 7.31 -12.63
N THR A 276 -10.31 6.69 -12.34
CA THR A 276 -9.21 7.31 -11.59
C THR A 276 -8.12 7.89 -12.49
N LYS A 277 -8.17 7.64 -13.80
CA LYS A 277 -7.13 8.10 -14.73
C LYS A 277 -7.08 9.64 -14.78
N ARG A 278 -5.89 10.20 -14.55
CA ARG A 278 -5.60 11.63 -14.62
C ARG A 278 -4.31 11.86 -15.41
N VAL A 279 -4.28 12.96 -16.18
CA VAL A 279 -3.10 13.36 -16.97
C VAL A 279 -2.75 14.78 -16.59
N SER A 280 -1.47 15.06 -16.38
CA SER A 280 -0.97 16.39 -16.06
C SER A 280 -0.97 17.31 -17.29
N ASP A 281 -1.02 18.62 -17.06
CA ASP A 281 -0.86 19.64 -18.11
C ASP A 281 0.61 19.79 -18.52
N GLY A 282 1.53 19.56 -17.61
CA GLY A 282 2.98 19.69 -17.82
C GLY A 282 3.74 18.58 -17.11
N GLU A 283 5.02 18.86 -16.85
CA GLU A 283 5.98 17.90 -16.27
C GLU A 283 5.77 17.60 -14.79
N TYR A 284 4.87 18.31 -14.10
CA TYR A 284 4.62 18.12 -12.67
C TYR A 284 3.22 17.60 -12.40
N PHE A 285 3.15 16.63 -11.49
CA PHE A 285 1.90 16.14 -10.95
C PHE A 285 2.06 15.79 -9.48
N ARG A 286 1.09 16.15 -8.66
CA ARG A 286 1.06 15.83 -7.23
C ARG A 286 -0.20 15.06 -6.91
N VAL A 287 -0.03 13.98 -6.17
CA VAL A 287 -1.11 13.21 -5.54
C VAL A 287 -0.97 13.39 -4.04
N LEU A 288 -2.04 13.75 -3.36
CA LEU A 288 -2.10 13.88 -1.90
C LEU A 288 -3.20 12.95 -1.38
N MET A 289 -2.83 12.04 -0.52
CA MET A 289 -3.75 11.21 0.25
C MET A 289 -3.87 11.78 1.65
N THR A 290 -5.09 11.98 2.12
CA THR A 290 -5.41 12.43 3.47
C THR A 290 -6.29 11.39 4.13
N SER A 291 -5.93 10.93 5.33
CA SER A 291 -6.75 10.05 6.16
C SER A 291 -7.13 10.71 7.48
N ASN A 292 -8.36 10.46 7.93
CA ASN A 292 -8.88 10.85 9.24
C ASN A 292 -8.53 9.80 10.32
N ASP A 293 -9.31 9.67 11.36
CA ASP A 293 -9.10 8.77 12.50
C ASP A 293 -9.77 7.39 12.37
N ASN A 294 -10.50 7.12 11.29
CA ASN A 294 -11.12 5.81 11.04
C ASN A 294 -10.18 4.82 10.36
N TYR A 295 -10.32 3.54 10.68
CA TYR A 295 -9.46 2.44 10.22
C TYR A 295 -10.28 1.38 9.48
N GLU A 296 -10.60 1.60 8.20
CA GLU A 296 -11.55 0.72 7.51
C GLU A 296 -11.14 0.28 6.10
N HIS A 297 -10.16 0.97 5.47
CA HIS A 297 -9.93 0.84 4.04
C HIS A 297 -8.48 0.43 3.70
N THR A 298 -8.32 -0.24 2.55
CA THR A 298 -7.04 -0.80 2.11
C THR A 298 -6.19 0.14 1.26
N GLY A 299 -6.73 1.31 0.89
CA GLY A 299 -5.98 2.32 0.16
C GLY A 299 -5.93 2.06 -1.34
N PHE A 300 -4.77 2.23 -1.96
CA PHE A 300 -4.65 2.11 -3.41
C PHE A 300 -3.31 1.53 -3.87
N LEU A 301 -3.37 0.91 -5.05
CA LEU A 301 -2.25 0.67 -5.93
C LEU A 301 -2.40 1.59 -7.15
N GLY A 302 -1.47 2.53 -7.30
CA GLY A 302 -1.42 3.45 -8.43
C GLY A 302 -0.29 3.12 -9.39
N ARG A 303 -0.50 3.43 -10.65
CA ARG A 303 0.49 3.35 -11.72
C ARG A 303 0.74 4.74 -12.29
N TYR A 304 2.00 5.04 -12.60
CA TYR A 304 2.39 6.28 -13.26
C TYR A 304 3.14 5.99 -14.56
N GLU A 305 2.98 6.92 -15.51
CA GLU A 305 3.69 6.90 -16.78
C GLU A 305 4.08 8.33 -17.18
N PHE A 306 5.36 8.55 -17.48
CA PHE A 306 5.87 9.76 -18.09
C PHE A 306 5.95 9.57 -19.60
N GLY A 307 5.22 10.39 -20.34
CA GLY A 307 5.18 10.35 -21.81
C GLY A 307 5.27 11.72 -22.44
N LYS A 308 5.64 11.77 -23.71
CA LYS A 308 5.59 13.04 -24.47
C LYS A 308 4.15 13.46 -24.60
N GLY A 309 3.84 14.71 -24.24
CA GLY A 309 2.54 15.29 -24.52
C GLY A 309 2.26 15.30 -26.01
N TYR A 310 1.15 14.75 -26.46
CA TYR A 310 0.69 15.00 -27.82
C TYR A 310 0.33 16.49 -27.88
N ASN A 311 1.07 17.25 -28.71
CA ASN A 311 0.65 18.59 -29.12
C ASN A 311 -0.59 18.43 -29.98
N VAL A 312 -1.76 18.57 -29.40
CA VAL A 312 -3.05 18.60 -30.12
C VAL A 312 -3.10 19.80 -31.11
N PHE A 313 -2.13 20.72 -31.01
CA PHE A 313 -2.00 21.92 -31.84
C PHE A 313 -0.75 21.95 -32.72
N ALA A 314 -0.06 20.85 -32.93
CA ALA A 314 0.92 20.83 -34.01
C ALA A 314 0.13 20.89 -35.34
N PRO A 315 0.23 21.98 -36.13
CA PRO A 315 -0.35 22.00 -37.46
C PRO A 315 0.30 20.82 -38.21
N THR A 316 -0.51 19.92 -38.71
CA THR A 316 -0.06 18.91 -39.67
C THR A 316 0.41 19.66 -40.91
N THR A 317 1.71 19.94 -41.00
CA THR A 317 2.34 20.31 -42.28
C THR A 317 2.18 19.06 -43.19
N PRO A 318 1.42 19.17 -44.26
CA PRO A 318 1.36 18.07 -45.22
C PRO A 318 2.75 17.86 -45.81
N SER A 319 3.24 16.64 -45.73
CA SER A 319 4.43 16.21 -46.45
C SER A 319 4.23 16.49 -47.94
N PRO A 320 5.19 17.06 -48.67
CA PRO A 320 5.07 17.23 -50.10
C PRO A 320 5.19 15.89 -50.78
N GLU A 321 4.05 15.24 -51.04
CA GLU A 321 3.99 14.14 -51.98
C GLU A 321 4.07 14.68 -53.40
N THR A 322 5.06 14.17 -54.10
CA THR A 322 5.40 14.38 -55.48
C THR A 322 4.17 14.19 -56.38
N LEU A 323 3.73 15.27 -57.01
CA LEU A 323 2.78 15.27 -58.09
C LEU A 323 3.38 14.54 -59.30
N SER A 324 2.87 13.35 -59.63
CA SER A 324 2.90 12.82 -61.00
C SER A 324 1.46 12.56 -61.42
N GLY A 325 1.07 13.27 -62.47
CA GLY A 325 -0.29 13.41 -62.89
C GLY A 325 -0.93 12.18 -63.52
N ARG A 326 -2.24 12.19 -63.53
CA ARG A 326 -3.07 11.91 -64.72
C ARG A 326 -4.52 12.35 -64.47
N GLU A 327 -5.04 13.01 -65.50
CA GLU A 327 -6.41 13.54 -65.61
C GLU A 327 -7.45 12.40 -65.66
N SER A 328 -8.63 12.57 -65.12
CA SER A 328 -9.88 12.99 -65.80
C SER A 328 -11.16 12.50 -65.09
N SER A 329 -12.16 13.35 -65.18
CA SER A 329 -13.63 13.14 -65.20
C SER A 329 -14.41 13.14 -63.87
N SER A 330 -15.24 14.13 -63.80
CA SER A 330 -16.27 14.64 -62.92
C SER A 330 -17.51 13.70 -62.64
N PRO A 331 -18.61 14.18 -62.05
CA PRO A 331 -18.91 14.07 -60.61
C PRO A 331 -20.24 13.32 -60.35
N ARG A 332 -20.45 12.78 -59.15
CA ARG A 332 -21.81 12.50 -58.64
C ARG A 332 -21.85 12.70 -57.11
N GLY A 333 -22.95 13.29 -56.71
CA GLY A 333 -23.24 13.89 -55.42
C GLY A 333 -23.42 12.91 -54.22
N PRO A 334 -23.88 13.45 -53.09
CA PRO A 334 -23.47 12.97 -51.75
C PRO A 334 -24.37 11.86 -51.21
N SER A 335 -23.78 10.89 -50.55
CA SER A 335 -24.47 10.00 -49.60
C SER A 335 -24.01 10.28 -48.19
N LEU A 336 -24.97 10.62 -47.35
CA LEU A 336 -24.87 10.71 -45.91
C LEU A 336 -24.59 9.30 -45.34
N ASP A 337 -23.43 9.10 -44.78
CA ASP A 337 -23.20 7.99 -43.90
C ASP A 337 -22.79 8.47 -42.49
N VAL A 338 -23.53 7.94 -41.57
CA VAL A 338 -23.56 8.21 -40.13
C VAL A 338 -22.19 7.94 -39.48
N ILE A 339 -21.54 8.96 -38.99
CA ILE A 339 -20.36 8.81 -38.12
C ILE A 339 -20.85 8.62 -36.70
N SER A 340 -20.79 7.38 -36.24
CA SER A 340 -20.91 7.03 -34.85
C SER A 340 -19.64 7.54 -34.09
N ALA A 341 -19.76 8.66 -33.44
CA ALA A 341 -18.71 9.19 -32.56
C ALA A 341 -18.80 8.51 -31.20
N THR A 342 -17.95 7.56 -30.97
CA THR A 342 -17.65 7.11 -29.60
C THR A 342 -16.77 8.15 -28.91
N LEU A 343 -17.41 9.08 -28.19
CA LEU A 343 -16.75 9.99 -27.27
C LEU A 343 -16.41 9.22 -25.98
N LEU A 344 -15.23 8.63 -25.92
CA LEU A 344 -14.64 8.20 -24.65
C LEU A 344 -13.82 9.37 -24.09
N GLY A 345 -14.29 9.92 -22.95
CA GLY A 345 -13.80 11.13 -22.37
C GLY A 345 -12.36 11.07 -21.88
N LEU A 346 -11.48 11.76 -22.55
CA LEU A 346 -10.23 12.27 -22.01
C LEU A 346 -10.54 13.49 -21.13
N LEU A 347 -10.64 13.29 -19.82
CA LEU A 347 -10.63 14.41 -18.85
C LEU A 347 -9.20 14.94 -18.73
N VAL A 348 -8.86 15.82 -19.64
CA VAL A 348 -7.70 16.72 -19.56
C VAL A 348 -8.01 17.76 -18.47
N CYS A 349 -7.01 18.32 -17.79
CA CYS A 349 -7.17 19.42 -16.82
C CYS A 349 -7.90 20.67 -17.38
N PHE A 350 -8.47 20.59 -18.54
CA PHE A 350 -9.33 21.56 -19.19
C PHE A 350 -10.80 21.16 -19.04
N TYR A 351 -11.55 21.82 -18.25
CA TYR A 351 -12.99 22.03 -18.17
C TYR A 351 -13.52 21.90 -16.74
N MET A 352 -13.81 23.00 -16.17
CA MET A 352 -15.07 23.46 -15.63
C MET A 352 -14.85 24.73 -14.83
N ASN A 353 -14.97 25.87 -15.48
CA ASN A 353 -15.33 27.12 -14.82
C ASN A 353 -16.19 27.93 -15.82
N THR A 354 -17.44 27.54 -16.00
CA THR A 354 -18.53 28.42 -16.43
C THR A 354 -19.84 27.70 -16.15
N ALA A 355 -20.46 28.02 -15.02
CA ALA A 355 -21.87 28.11 -14.80
C ALA A 355 -22.16 28.11 -13.30
N MET A 356 -22.20 29.29 -12.70
CA MET A 356 -23.22 29.72 -11.75
C MET A 356 -22.91 31.18 -11.37
N SER A 357 -23.54 32.06 -12.08
CA SER A 357 -23.98 33.37 -11.58
C SER A 357 -25.39 33.19 -11.02
#